data_b315cfcc370bdda1c21e840fef7cc230
#
_entry.id   b315cfcc370bdda1c21e840fef7cc230
#
_cell.length_a   1.000
_cell.length_b   1.000
_cell.length_c   1.000
_cell.angle_alpha   90.00
_cell.angle_beta   90.00
_cell.angle_gamma   90.00
#
_symmetry.space_group_name_H-M   'P 1'
#
loop_
_entity.id
_entity.type
_entity.pdbx_description
1 polymer ?
#
loop_
_entity_poly.entity_id
_entity_poly.type
_entity_poly.pdbx_seq_one_letter_code
_entity_poly.pdbx_strand_id
1 'polypeptide(L)'
;MYEKGLAGMRFSISNTAEYGDYTRGRRVITDETRRHMREILEEIQSGAFAREWIAENRAGQENFKRMRAEQAATQVEDVGRELRSHMGWIKPSF
;
A
#
# COMPACT_ATOMS: atom_id res chain seq x y z
N MET A 1 -6.36 9.53 15.44
CA MET A 1 -7.65 9.07 14.90
C MET A 1 -8.41 8.17 15.85
N TYR A 2 -7.77 7.19 16.46
CA TYR A 2 -8.41 6.24 17.39
C TYR A 2 -9.13 6.92 18.56
N GLU A 3 -8.47 7.85 19.25
CA GLU A 3 -9.01 8.46 20.45
C GLU A 3 -10.07 9.55 20.19
N LYS A 4 -9.94 10.30 19.10
CA LYS A 4 -10.73 11.51 18.85
C LYS A 4 -11.30 11.58 17.43
N GLY A 5 -11.32 10.46 16.71
CA GLY A 5 -11.80 10.40 15.34
C GLY A 5 -10.98 11.20 14.33
N LEU A 6 -11.51 11.34 13.14
CA LEU A 6 -10.87 12.09 12.05
C LEU A 6 -10.74 13.59 12.38
N ALA A 7 -11.75 14.17 13.02
CA ALA A 7 -11.73 15.57 13.40
C ALA A 7 -10.57 15.87 14.37
N GLY A 8 -10.37 14.99 15.35
CA GLY A 8 -9.26 15.13 16.29
C GLY A 8 -7.91 14.93 15.64
N MET A 9 -7.80 14.01 14.70
CA MET A 9 -6.58 13.83 13.89
C MET A 9 -6.28 15.09 13.07
N ARG A 10 -7.28 15.65 12.40
CA ARG A 10 -7.12 16.89 11.63
C ARG A 10 -6.72 18.07 12.48
N PHE A 11 -7.26 18.17 13.70
CA PHE A 11 -6.86 19.20 14.66
C PHE A 11 -5.37 19.11 15.03
N SER A 12 -4.80 17.93 15.05
CA SER A 12 -3.41 17.68 15.44
C SER A 12 -2.37 17.93 14.34
N ILE A 13 -2.81 18.13 13.10
CA ILE A 13 -1.94 18.42 11.95
C ILE A 13 -1.93 19.93 11.65
N SER A 14 -1.02 20.38 10.77
CA SER A 14 -0.97 21.79 10.38
C SER A 14 -2.20 22.19 9.55
N ASN A 15 -2.53 23.48 9.58
CA ASN A 15 -3.62 24.02 8.76
C ASN A 15 -3.41 23.76 7.26
N THR A 16 -2.17 23.83 6.80
CA THR A 16 -1.82 23.55 5.40
C THR A 16 -2.10 22.07 5.06
N ALA A 17 -1.75 21.16 5.94
CA ALA A 17 -2.01 19.73 5.75
C ALA A 17 -3.51 19.44 5.76
N GLU A 18 -4.26 20.04 6.67
CA GLU A 18 -5.73 19.90 6.74
C GLU A 18 -6.40 20.44 5.48
N TYR A 19 -5.99 21.61 5.00
CA TYR A 19 -6.47 22.18 3.75
C TYR A 19 -6.17 21.28 2.55
N GLY A 20 -4.98 20.70 2.50
CA GLY A 20 -4.58 19.75 1.47
C GLY A 20 -5.44 18.47 1.49
N ASP A 21 -5.73 17.94 2.67
CA ASP A 21 -6.62 16.80 2.84
C ASP A 21 -8.01 17.08 2.20
N TYR A 22 -8.62 18.20 2.54
CA TYR A 22 -9.95 18.56 1.99
C TYR A 22 -9.95 18.82 0.49
N THR A 23 -8.91 19.45 -0.04
CA THR A 23 -8.90 19.93 -1.42
C THR A 23 -8.21 18.99 -2.41
N ARG A 24 -7.22 18.22 -1.96
CA ARG A 24 -6.44 17.30 -2.81
C ARG A 24 -6.76 15.84 -2.54
N GLY A 25 -7.16 15.50 -1.32
CA GLY A 25 -7.55 14.12 -0.99
C GLY A 25 -8.64 13.57 -1.91
N ARG A 26 -9.61 14.39 -2.27
CA ARG A 26 -10.70 14.03 -3.18
C ARG A 26 -10.25 13.74 -4.61
N ARG A 27 -9.08 14.22 -5.01
CA ARG A 27 -8.51 13.95 -6.34
C ARG A 27 -7.82 12.60 -6.40
N VAL A 28 -7.43 12.05 -5.25
CA VAL A 28 -6.74 10.76 -5.14
C VAL A 28 -7.73 9.68 -4.70
N ILE A 29 -8.50 9.95 -3.64
CA ILE A 29 -9.51 9.03 -3.11
C ILE A 29 -10.86 9.45 -3.68
N THR A 30 -11.30 8.76 -4.73
CA THR A 30 -12.52 9.03 -5.49
C THR A 30 -13.58 7.96 -5.21
N ASP A 31 -14.78 8.14 -5.77
CA ASP A 31 -15.82 7.11 -5.74
C ASP A 31 -15.40 5.85 -6.47
N GLU A 32 -14.59 5.99 -7.51
CA GLU A 32 -14.01 4.84 -8.22
C GLU A 32 -13.06 4.04 -7.33
N THR A 33 -12.28 4.71 -6.49
CA THR A 33 -11.44 4.06 -5.47
C THR A 33 -12.28 3.19 -4.53
N ARG A 34 -13.41 3.73 -4.06
CA ARG A 34 -14.35 3.00 -3.19
C ARG A 34 -14.97 1.80 -3.91
N ARG A 35 -15.33 1.97 -5.17
CA ARG A 35 -15.87 0.89 -5.99
C ARG A 35 -14.87 -0.26 -6.13
N HIS A 36 -13.61 0.05 -6.43
CA HIS A 36 -12.54 -0.95 -6.50
C HIS A 36 -12.35 -1.67 -5.17
N MET A 37 -12.41 -0.97 -4.05
CA MET A 37 -12.31 -1.60 -2.72
C MET A 37 -13.46 -2.57 -2.46
N ARG A 38 -14.69 -2.24 -2.87
CA ARG A 38 -15.83 -3.15 -2.75
C ARG A 38 -15.68 -4.39 -3.64
N GLU A 39 -15.24 -4.21 -4.87
CA GLU A 39 -14.98 -5.30 -5.82
C GLU A 39 -13.95 -6.28 -5.24
N ILE A 40 -12.84 -5.76 -4.71
CA ILE A 40 -11.80 -6.57 -4.06
C ILE A 40 -12.36 -7.32 -2.84
N LEU A 41 -13.17 -6.65 -2.03
CA LEU A 41 -13.83 -7.30 -0.89
C LEU A 41 -14.74 -8.45 -1.33
N GLU A 42 -15.51 -8.25 -2.40
CA GLU A 42 -16.36 -9.29 -2.98
C GLU A 42 -15.54 -10.48 -3.50
N GLU A 43 -14.41 -10.23 -4.15
CA GLU A 43 -13.49 -11.28 -4.59
C GLU A 43 -12.96 -12.10 -3.40
N ILE A 44 -12.68 -11.46 -2.28
CA ILE A 44 -12.25 -12.14 -1.05
C ILE A 44 -13.39 -12.95 -0.45
N GLN A 45 -14.55 -12.34 -0.29
CA GLN A 45 -15.71 -12.99 0.34
C GLN A 45 -16.26 -14.15 -0.49
N SER A 46 -16.23 -14.05 -1.81
CA SER A 46 -16.69 -15.12 -2.72
C SER A 46 -15.69 -16.28 -2.85
N GLY A 47 -14.47 -16.10 -2.35
CA GLY A 47 -13.39 -17.07 -2.50
C GLY A 47 -12.61 -16.94 -3.82
N ALA A 48 -12.93 -15.96 -4.66
CA ALA A 48 -12.25 -15.78 -5.95
C ALA A 48 -10.76 -15.52 -5.76
N PHE A 49 -10.40 -14.65 -4.82
CA PHE A 49 -9.00 -14.37 -4.50
C PHE A 49 -8.26 -15.63 -4.02
N ALA A 50 -8.88 -16.40 -3.11
CA ALA A 50 -8.29 -17.64 -2.62
C ALA A 50 -8.06 -18.66 -3.73
N ARG A 51 -9.02 -18.81 -4.65
CA ARG A 51 -8.88 -19.73 -5.81
C ARG A 51 -7.74 -19.29 -6.71
N GLU A 52 -7.61 -18.01 -6.98
CA GLU A 52 -6.53 -17.44 -7.80
C GLU A 52 -5.16 -17.75 -7.15
N TRP A 53 -5.02 -17.50 -5.86
CA TRP A 53 -3.78 -17.74 -5.14
C TRP A 53 -3.42 -19.24 -5.09
N ILE A 54 -4.39 -20.09 -4.86
CA ILE A 54 -4.18 -21.56 -4.89
C ILE A 54 -3.71 -22.01 -6.27
N ALA A 55 -4.32 -21.48 -7.35
CA ALA A 55 -3.90 -21.79 -8.71
C ALA A 55 -2.46 -21.34 -8.99
N GLU A 56 -2.09 -20.14 -8.54
CA GLU A 56 -0.72 -19.62 -8.66
C GLU A 56 0.28 -20.53 -7.94
N ASN A 57 -0.04 -20.99 -6.74
CA ASN A 57 0.80 -21.91 -5.99
C ASN A 57 0.96 -23.27 -6.70
N ARG A 58 -0.11 -23.80 -7.25
CA ARG A 58 -0.07 -25.08 -8.00
C ARG A 58 0.75 -24.97 -9.29
N ALA A 59 0.79 -23.78 -9.90
CA ALA A 59 1.60 -23.51 -11.09
C ALA A 59 3.08 -23.19 -10.75
N GLY A 60 3.50 -23.30 -9.48
CA GLY A 60 4.88 -23.08 -9.05
C GLY A 60 5.22 -21.64 -8.67
N GLN A 61 4.24 -20.77 -8.50
CA GLN A 61 4.41 -19.37 -8.12
C GLN A 61 5.23 -18.55 -9.13
N GLU A 62 5.17 -18.86 -10.42
CA GLU A 62 5.97 -18.19 -11.44
C GLU A 62 5.68 -16.70 -11.53
N ASN A 63 4.38 -16.32 -11.57
CA ASN A 63 3.99 -14.90 -11.62
C ASN A 63 4.35 -14.18 -10.31
N PHE A 64 4.10 -14.80 -9.19
CA PHE A 64 4.43 -14.23 -7.88
C PHE A 64 5.93 -13.95 -7.74
N LYS A 65 6.77 -14.90 -8.11
CA LYS A 65 8.23 -14.74 -8.06
C LYS A 65 8.73 -13.68 -9.04
N ARG A 66 8.14 -13.62 -10.23
CA ARG A 66 8.46 -12.59 -11.23
C ARG A 66 8.12 -11.20 -10.70
N MET A 67 6.91 -11.01 -10.18
CA MET A 67 6.48 -9.72 -9.61
C MET A 67 7.36 -9.31 -8.43
N ARG A 68 7.75 -10.23 -7.58
CA ARG A 68 8.67 -9.97 -6.47
C ARG A 68 10.02 -9.47 -6.97
N ALA A 69 10.58 -10.10 -8.00
CA ALA A 69 11.85 -9.70 -8.57
C ALA A 69 11.77 -8.33 -9.25
N GLU A 70 10.70 -8.07 -10.01
CA GLU A 70 10.46 -6.78 -10.65
C GLU A 70 10.36 -5.65 -9.62
N GLN A 71 9.61 -5.86 -8.54
CA GLN A 71 9.44 -4.85 -7.49
C GLN A 71 10.75 -4.60 -6.71
N ALA A 72 11.55 -5.62 -6.50
CA ALA A 72 12.86 -5.49 -5.84
C ALA A 72 13.89 -4.72 -6.70
N ALA A 73 13.66 -4.62 -8.01
CA ALA A 73 14.54 -3.92 -8.95
C ALA A 73 14.06 -2.49 -9.29
N THR A 74 13.11 -1.96 -8.53
CA THR A 74 12.60 -0.59 -8.76
C THR A 74 13.56 0.47 -8.22
N GLN A 75 13.46 1.67 -8.81
CA GLN A 75 14.28 2.82 -8.37
C GLN A 75 14.11 3.13 -6.89
N VAL A 76 12.90 3.01 -6.34
CA VAL A 76 12.65 3.27 -4.92
C VAL A 76 13.44 2.32 -4.01
N GLU A 77 13.62 1.06 -4.43
CA GLU A 77 14.43 0.10 -3.69
C GLU A 77 15.92 0.42 -3.75
N ASP A 78 16.42 0.84 -4.92
CA ASP A 78 17.81 1.24 -5.10
C ASP A 78 18.14 2.47 -4.26
N VAL A 79 17.33 3.52 -4.35
CA VAL A 79 17.47 4.74 -3.53
C VAL A 79 17.35 4.41 -2.04
N GLY A 80 16.39 3.59 -1.67
CA GLY A 80 16.21 3.16 -0.28
C GLY A 80 17.43 2.41 0.26
N ARG A 81 18.05 1.57 -0.55
CA ARG A 81 19.28 0.84 -0.18
C ARG A 81 20.45 1.80 0.03
N GLU A 82 20.61 2.77 -0.87
CA GLU A 82 21.62 3.80 -0.75
C GLU A 82 21.44 4.62 0.53
N LEU A 83 20.23 5.11 0.78
CA LEU A 83 19.93 5.89 1.99
C LEU A 83 20.19 5.07 3.28
N ARG A 84 19.76 3.82 3.31
CA ARG A 84 20.01 2.95 4.47
C ARG A 84 21.49 2.66 4.70
N SER A 85 22.31 2.68 3.65
CA SER A 85 23.77 2.48 3.80
C SER A 85 24.43 3.59 4.62
N HIS A 86 23.81 4.78 4.68
CA HIS A 86 24.28 5.89 5.51
C HIS A 86 23.77 5.84 6.95
N MET A 87 22.91 4.87 7.27
CA MET A 87 22.29 4.71 8.59
C MET A 87 22.91 3.50 9.29
N GLY A 88 24.10 3.68 9.88
CA GLY A 88 24.89 2.59 10.47
C GLY A 88 24.22 1.84 11.63
N TRP A 89 23.13 2.39 12.18
CA TRP A 89 22.35 1.73 13.24
C TRP A 89 21.30 0.75 12.69
N ILE A 90 21.02 0.77 11.40
CA ILE A 90 20.08 -0.16 10.78
C ILE A 90 20.85 -1.42 10.37
N LYS A 91 20.44 -2.56 10.89
CA LYS A 91 20.99 -3.85 10.48
C LYS A 91 20.14 -4.43 9.34
N PRO A 92 20.76 -5.02 8.30
CA PRO A 92 20.03 -5.76 7.29
C PRO A 92 19.22 -6.89 7.92
N SER A 93 17.93 -7.00 7.59
CA SER A 93 17.04 -8.01 8.14
C SER A 93 16.80 -9.21 7.20
N PHE A 94 17.23 -9.10 5.96
CA PHE A 94 17.19 -10.17 4.95
C PHE A 94 18.08 -9.87 3.77
#